data_f7dcc76d4010c59321e7ae33debe87bc
#
_entry.id   f7dcc76d4010c59321e7ae33debe87bc
#
_cell.length_a   1.000
_cell.length_b   1.000
_cell.length_c   1.000
_cell.angle_alpha   90.00
_cell.angle_beta   90.00
_cell.angle_gamma   90.00
#
_symmetry.space_group_name_H-M   'P 1'
#
loop_
_entity.id
_entity.type
_entity.pdbx_description
1 polymer ?
#
loop_
_entity_poly.entity_id
_entity_poly.type
_entity_poly.pdbx_seq_one_letter_code
_entity_poly.pdbx_strand_id
1 'polypeptide(L)'
;MSRPGRAVRIVMVAVLALSGCGLSPDAAPRDLPLDEQNLVPAPTGSGNEAAGPDRIYLAAPGEERLLRSVPRDTVSPSELIETLLEGPNDNEAAQQYSTFIPSTVRLLQPPRRQGSILFLDMSNELTELTGASLSKALAQIVFTAAEIDGVSRVQITIDGRTVSWARPNSGPTTDPLSVYDYPALVENSQPDFPALPAGA
;
A
#
# COMPACT_ATOMS: atom_id res chain seq x y z
N MET A 1 -27.68 33.91 65.97
CA MET A 1 -26.54 33.06 65.53
C MET A 1 -26.69 32.84 64.04
N SER A 2 -26.04 33.69 63.24
CA SER A 2 -26.13 33.73 61.73
C SER A 2 -25.14 32.74 61.12
N ARG A 3 -25.60 31.88 60.27
CA ARG A 3 -24.76 30.86 59.57
C ARG A 3 -24.09 31.48 58.32
N PRO A 4 -22.75 31.64 58.30
CA PRO A 4 -22.05 32.21 57.14
C PRO A 4 -21.54 31.10 56.22
N GLY A 5 -22.39 30.17 55.79
CA GLY A 5 -21.93 29.03 55.01
C GLY A 5 -22.44 28.97 53.56
N ARG A 6 -23.47 29.78 53.22
CA ARG A 6 -24.09 29.71 51.92
C ARG A 6 -23.50 30.67 50.88
N ALA A 7 -23.04 31.83 51.27
CA ALA A 7 -22.47 32.85 50.37
C ALA A 7 -21.10 32.43 49.81
N VAL A 8 -20.26 31.76 50.58
CA VAL A 8 -18.92 31.31 50.17
C VAL A 8 -19.02 30.17 49.12
N ARG A 9 -20.02 29.29 49.22
CA ARG A 9 -20.21 28.21 48.26
C ARG A 9 -20.70 28.69 46.89
N ILE A 10 -21.48 29.76 46.84
CA ILE A 10 -21.99 30.32 45.57
C ILE A 10 -20.89 31.06 44.83
N VAL A 11 -20.00 31.74 45.52
CA VAL A 11 -18.84 32.43 44.90
C VAL A 11 -17.81 31.42 44.34
N MET A 12 -17.60 30.29 45.02
CA MET A 12 -16.66 29.28 44.54
C MET A 12 -17.15 28.50 43.31
N VAL A 13 -18.44 28.31 43.12
CA VAL A 13 -19.05 27.71 41.92
C VAL A 13 -19.04 28.66 40.73
N ALA A 14 -19.16 29.98 40.98
CA ALA A 14 -19.13 30.98 39.88
C ALA A 14 -17.73 31.19 39.29
N VAL A 15 -16.64 30.90 40.01
CA VAL A 15 -15.26 31.08 39.53
C VAL A 15 -14.81 29.89 38.69
N LEU A 16 -15.37 28.68 38.85
CA LEU A 16 -15.03 27.52 38.01
C LEU A 16 -15.72 27.52 36.65
N ALA A 17 -16.68 28.38 36.40
CA ALA A 17 -17.41 28.43 35.11
C ALA A 17 -16.73 29.30 34.05
N LEU A 18 -15.63 30.02 34.35
CA LEU A 18 -14.96 30.93 33.41
C LEU A 18 -13.63 30.40 32.82
N SER A 19 -13.23 29.18 33.12
CA SER A 19 -12.05 28.55 32.51
C SER A 19 -12.39 27.68 31.29
N GLY A 20 -13.39 28.04 30.51
CA GLY A 20 -13.60 27.49 29.19
C GLY A 20 -12.53 28.04 28.27
N CYS A 21 -11.50 27.23 27.90
CA CYS A 21 -10.62 27.53 26.81
C CYS A 21 -11.46 27.79 25.55
N GLY A 22 -11.47 29.05 25.13
CA GLY A 22 -12.17 29.49 23.90
C GLY A 22 -11.55 28.96 22.66
N LEU A 23 -11.79 27.69 22.35
CA LEU A 23 -11.69 27.18 21.00
C LEU A 23 -13.04 27.44 20.34
N SER A 24 -13.14 28.54 19.61
CA SER A 24 -14.26 28.76 18.72
C SER A 24 -14.19 27.70 17.63
N PRO A 25 -15.19 26.81 17.49
CA PRO A 25 -15.23 25.95 16.31
C PRO A 25 -15.37 26.86 15.10
N ASP A 26 -14.46 26.73 14.15
CA ASP A 26 -14.60 27.39 12.85
C ASP A 26 -15.91 26.92 12.21
N ALA A 27 -16.81 27.83 11.91
CA ALA A 27 -18.14 27.55 11.40
C ALA A 27 -18.13 27.05 9.94
N ALA A 28 -17.00 27.07 9.27
CA ALA A 28 -16.79 26.49 7.95
C ALA A 28 -15.30 26.18 7.74
N PRO A 29 -14.95 25.15 6.94
CA PRO A 29 -13.59 24.95 6.49
C PRO A 29 -13.09 26.21 5.79
N ARG A 30 -11.94 26.73 6.21
CA ARG A 30 -11.27 27.81 5.47
C ARG A 30 -10.43 27.17 4.37
N ASP A 31 -10.59 27.71 3.15
CA ASP A 31 -9.60 27.44 2.11
C ASP A 31 -8.25 28.04 2.55
N LEU A 32 -7.23 27.19 2.64
CA LEU A 32 -5.87 27.65 2.90
C LEU A 32 -5.40 28.52 1.74
N PRO A 33 -4.73 29.66 2.00
CA PRO A 33 -4.08 30.43 0.96
C PRO A 33 -3.17 29.55 0.10
N LEU A 34 -3.11 29.80 -1.20
CA LEU A 34 -2.35 28.99 -2.17
C LEU A 34 -0.84 28.86 -1.84
N ASP A 35 -0.31 29.85 -1.14
CA ASP A 35 1.07 29.88 -0.63
C ASP A 35 1.29 28.97 0.60
N GLU A 36 0.23 28.69 1.37
CA GLU A 36 0.28 27.74 2.51
C GLU A 36 -0.07 26.31 2.09
N GLN A 37 -0.72 26.11 0.94
CA GLN A 37 -1.01 24.79 0.39
C GLN A 37 0.26 24.07 -0.13
N ASN A 38 1.36 24.81 -0.32
CA ASN A 38 2.63 24.31 -0.84
C ASN A 38 3.67 23.97 0.24
N LEU A 39 3.27 23.81 1.51
CA LEU A 39 4.19 23.50 2.60
C LEU A 39 4.61 22.02 2.68
N VAL A 40 4.09 21.16 1.83
CA VAL A 40 4.70 19.87 1.55
C VAL A 40 5.58 20.10 0.31
N PRO A 41 6.92 20.12 0.43
CA PRO A 41 7.75 20.00 -0.75
C PRO A 41 7.29 18.74 -1.46
N ALA A 42 6.81 18.87 -2.69
CA ALA A 42 6.67 17.71 -3.54
C ALA A 42 8.01 16.96 -3.45
N PRO A 43 8.01 15.64 -3.20
CA PRO A 43 9.25 14.90 -3.17
C PRO A 43 9.95 15.20 -4.50
N THR A 44 11.05 15.97 -4.42
CA THR A 44 11.97 16.17 -5.53
C THR A 44 12.76 14.88 -5.72
N GLY A 45 12.02 13.78 -5.93
CA GLY A 45 12.54 12.61 -6.56
C GLY A 45 12.66 12.95 -8.03
N SER A 46 13.86 13.06 -8.51
CA SER A 46 14.18 13.01 -9.95
C SER A 46 13.82 11.62 -10.49
N GLY A 47 12.57 11.24 -10.37
CA GLY A 47 11.96 10.13 -11.04
C GLY A 47 11.10 10.74 -12.12
N ASN A 48 11.43 10.46 -13.33
CA ASN A 48 10.65 10.76 -14.50
C ASN A 48 9.18 10.48 -14.17
N GLU A 49 8.37 11.53 -13.99
CA GLU A 49 6.93 11.43 -13.90
C GLU A 49 6.36 11.06 -15.27
N ALA A 50 6.59 9.85 -15.70
CA ALA A 50 5.67 9.22 -16.59
C ALA A 50 4.52 8.76 -15.69
N ALA A 51 3.56 9.62 -15.46
CA ALA A 51 2.29 9.22 -14.88
C ALA A 51 1.51 8.42 -15.91
N GLY A 52 1.95 7.19 -16.14
CA GLY A 52 1.02 6.15 -16.55
C GLY A 52 0.12 5.86 -15.35
N PRO A 53 -1.17 5.67 -15.54
CA PRO A 53 -2.07 5.37 -14.44
C PRO A 53 -1.73 4.05 -13.74
N ASP A 54 -1.03 3.16 -14.42
CA ASP A 54 -0.78 1.80 -13.96
C ASP A 54 0.67 1.58 -13.54
N ARG A 55 0.88 0.68 -12.58
CA ARG A 55 2.20 0.31 -12.07
C ARG A 55 2.29 -1.19 -11.89
N ILE A 56 3.46 -1.74 -12.21
CA ILE A 56 3.81 -3.11 -11.82
C ILE A 56 4.88 -3.08 -10.73
N TYR A 57 4.98 -4.14 -9.96
CA TYR A 57 5.96 -4.26 -8.90
C TYR A 57 7.06 -5.24 -9.28
N LEU A 58 8.30 -4.76 -9.31
CA LEU A 58 9.50 -5.55 -9.62
C LEU A 58 10.43 -5.59 -8.42
N ALA A 59 11.27 -6.62 -8.36
CA ALA A 59 12.33 -6.67 -7.36
C ALA A 59 13.39 -5.62 -7.67
N ALA A 60 13.55 -4.66 -6.77
CA ALA A 60 14.57 -3.62 -6.85
C ALA A 60 15.99 -4.18 -6.70
N PRO A 61 17.00 -3.49 -7.20
CA PRO A 61 18.39 -3.83 -6.92
C PRO A 61 18.68 -3.72 -5.41
N GLY A 62 19.58 -4.55 -4.90
CA GLY A 62 19.97 -4.58 -3.49
C GLY A 62 19.90 -5.98 -2.89
N GLU A 63 20.43 -6.14 -1.68
CA GLU A 63 20.53 -7.45 -1.02
C GLU A 63 19.17 -8.03 -0.64
N GLU A 64 18.27 -7.20 -0.12
CA GLU A 64 16.94 -7.65 0.31
C GLU A 64 15.98 -7.87 -0.86
N ARG A 65 16.28 -7.24 -2.02
CA ARG A 65 15.43 -7.29 -3.23
C ARG A 65 13.97 -7.04 -2.89
N LEU A 66 13.71 -5.91 -2.26
CA LEU A 66 12.37 -5.43 -1.99
C LEU A 66 11.66 -5.07 -3.30
N LEU A 67 10.35 -5.08 -3.27
CA LEU A 67 9.54 -4.70 -4.43
C LEU A 67 9.47 -3.18 -4.53
N ARG A 68 9.62 -2.68 -5.75
CA ARG A 68 9.44 -1.27 -6.10
C ARG A 68 8.48 -1.17 -7.26
N SER A 69 7.57 -0.19 -7.20
CA SER A 69 6.66 0.09 -8.30
C SER A 69 7.40 0.75 -9.45
N VAL A 70 7.10 0.32 -10.67
CA VAL A 70 7.56 0.93 -11.91
C VAL A 70 6.36 1.24 -12.80
N PRO A 71 6.34 2.41 -13.46
CA PRO A 71 5.19 2.82 -14.25
C PRO A 71 5.04 1.98 -15.52
N ARG A 72 3.79 1.84 -15.97
CA ARG A 72 3.43 1.19 -17.23
C ARG A 72 2.29 1.94 -17.91
N ASP A 73 2.34 1.99 -19.23
CA ASP A 73 1.23 2.48 -20.04
C ASP A 73 0.41 1.26 -20.50
N THR A 74 -0.59 0.90 -19.71
CA THR A 74 -1.48 -0.22 -20.04
C THR A 74 -2.91 0.29 -20.20
N VAL A 75 -3.70 -0.41 -21.01
CA VAL A 75 -5.08 -0.02 -21.33
C VAL A 75 -6.11 -0.94 -20.68
N SER A 76 -5.67 -2.02 -20.04
CA SER A 76 -6.56 -3.00 -19.43
C SER A 76 -5.90 -3.77 -18.28
N PRO A 77 -6.72 -4.30 -17.34
CA PRO A 77 -6.22 -5.20 -16.30
C PRO A 77 -5.47 -6.44 -16.82
N SER A 78 -5.88 -6.98 -17.97
CA SER A 78 -5.18 -8.10 -18.61
C SER A 78 -3.77 -7.71 -19.03
N GLU A 79 -3.64 -6.60 -19.72
CA GLU A 79 -2.36 -6.09 -20.18
C GLU A 79 -1.41 -5.76 -19.02
N LEU A 80 -1.94 -5.20 -17.92
CA LEU A 80 -1.13 -4.93 -16.73
C LEU A 80 -0.55 -6.22 -16.13
N ILE A 81 -1.37 -7.26 -15.99
CA ILE A 81 -0.91 -8.55 -15.45
C ILE A 81 0.05 -9.24 -16.44
N GLU A 82 -0.22 -9.21 -17.73
CA GLU A 82 0.67 -9.77 -18.77
C GLU A 82 2.03 -9.07 -18.75
N THR A 83 2.05 -7.73 -18.67
CA THR A 83 3.29 -6.94 -18.56
C THR A 83 4.08 -7.28 -17.30
N LEU A 84 3.39 -7.54 -16.16
CA LEU A 84 4.06 -8.05 -14.97
C LEU A 84 4.72 -9.41 -15.23
N LEU A 85 4.05 -10.32 -15.91
CA LEU A 85 4.56 -11.67 -16.22
C LEU A 85 5.72 -11.64 -17.21
N GLU A 86 5.77 -10.66 -18.12
CA GLU A 86 6.92 -10.41 -19.00
C GLU A 86 8.17 -9.99 -18.19
N GLY A 87 7.96 -9.34 -17.03
CA GLY A 87 9.03 -8.91 -16.14
C GLY A 87 9.63 -7.54 -16.51
N PRO A 88 10.90 -7.29 -16.11
CA PRO A 88 11.57 -6.04 -16.39
C PRO A 88 11.90 -5.87 -17.87
N ASN A 89 11.71 -4.67 -18.40
CA ASN A 89 12.20 -4.30 -19.73
C ASN A 89 13.73 -4.14 -19.75
N ASP A 90 14.32 -3.94 -20.93
CA ASP A 90 15.77 -3.85 -21.11
C ASP A 90 16.42 -2.75 -20.25
N ASN A 91 15.77 -1.60 -20.10
CA ASN A 91 16.27 -0.50 -19.28
C ASN A 91 16.24 -0.82 -17.79
N GLU A 92 15.18 -1.48 -17.34
CA GLU A 92 15.02 -1.93 -15.95
C GLU A 92 15.99 -3.07 -15.64
N ALA A 93 16.17 -4.00 -16.56
CA ALA A 93 17.16 -5.07 -16.45
C ALA A 93 18.60 -4.51 -16.38
N ALA A 94 18.91 -3.48 -17.16
CA ALA A 94 20.19 -2.76 -17.08
C ALA A 94 20.39 -2.06 -15.73
N GLN A 95 19.30 -1.63 -15.08
CA GLN A 95 19.29 -1.08 -13.74
C GLN A 95 19.18 -2.16 -12.64
N GLN A 96 19.33 -3.45 -13.00
CA GLN A 96 19.29 -4.59 -12.09
C GLN A 96 17.92 -4.87 -11.42
N TYR A 97 16.84 -4.34 -11.98
CA TYR A 97 15.52 -4.84 -11.61
C TYR A 97 15.34 -6.27 -12.07
N SER A 98 14.52 -7.03 -11.37
CA SER A 98 14.26 -8.43 -11.71
C SER A 98 12.86 -8.84 -11.24
N THR A 99 12.45 -10.05 -11.60
CA THR A 99 11.21 -10.64 -11.13
C THR A 99 11.47 -11.92 -10.35
N PHE A 100 10.55 -12.26 -9.43
CA PHE A 100 10.50 -13.56 -8.78
C PHE A 100 9.51 -14.50 -9.48
N ILE A 101 8.73 -14.00 -10.43
CA ILE A 101 7.79 -14.80 -11.20
C ILE A 101 8.57 -15.50 -12.33
N PRO A 102 8.52 -16.83 -12.41
CA PRO A 102 9.17 -17.54 -13.53
C PRO A 102 8.62 -17.09 -14.87
N SER A 103 9.48 -16.94 -15.85
CA SER A 103 9.10 -16.55 -17.22
C SER A 103 8.20 -17.57 -17.94
N THR A 104 8.04 -18.74 -17.34
CA THR A 104 7.13 -19.80 -17.83
C THR A 104 5.71 -19.66 -17.33
N VAL A 105 5.47 -18.89 -16.26
CA VAL A 105 4.14 -18.63 -15.72
C VAL A 105 3.30 -17.87 -16.72
N ARG A 106 2.06 -18.28 -16.88
CA ARG A 106 1.09 -17.69 -17.82
C ARG A 106 -0.22 -17.39 -17.12
N LEU A 107 -0.90 -16.37 -17.60
CA LEU A 107 -2.31 -16.11 -17.33
C LEU A 107 -3.13 -17.00 -18.28
N LEU A 108 -3.96 -17.88 -17.73
CA LEU A 108 -4.71 -18.86 -18.52
C LEU A 108 -6.04 -18.32 -19.03
N GLN A 109 -6.59 -17.31 -18.36
CA GLN A 109 -7.82 -16.64 -18.75
C GLN A 109 -7.73 -15.15 -18.44
N PRO A 110 -8.46 -14.28 -19.17
CA PRO A 110 -8.54 -12.87 -18.83
C PRO A 110 -8.97 -12.65 -17.39
N PRO A 111 -8.36 -11.71 -16.67
CA PRO A 111 -8.75 -11.35 -15.31
C PRO A 111 -10.23 -10.98 -15.22
N ARG A 112 -10.89 -11.42 -14.16
CA ARG A 112 -12.29 -11.09 -13.90
C ARG A 112 -12.43 -10.42 -12.54
N ARG A 113 -13.09 -9.29 -12.49
CA ARG A 113 -13.37 -8.59 -11.25
C ARG A 113 -14.80 -8.85 -10.76
N GLN A 114 -14.95 -9.19 -9.49
CA GLN A 114 -16.24 -9.26 -8.79
C GLN A 114 -16.15 -8.42 -7.51
N GLY A 115 -16.86 -7.30 -7.48
CA GLY A 115 -16.71 -6.33 -6.39
C GLY A 115 -15.29 -5.79 -6.33
N SER A 116 -14.63 -5.98 -5.18
CA SER A 116 -13.24 -5.57 -4.95
C SER A 116 -12.22 -6.71 -5.11
N ILE A 117 -12.64 -7.88 -5.61
CA ILE A 117 -11.78 -9.05 -5.81
C ILE A 117 -11.46 -9.23 -7.29
N LEU A 118 -10.18 -9.30 -7.62
CA LEU A 118 -9.70 -9.71 -8.94
C LEU A 118 -9.41 -11.21 -8.93
N PHE A 119 -9.95 -11.94 -9.90
CA PHE A 119 -9.73 -13.37 -10.11
C PHE A 119 -8.69 -13.56 -11.22
N LEU A 120 -7.61 -14.25 -10.89
CA LEU A 120 -6.51 -14.60 -11.79
C LEU A 120 -6.38 -16.12 -11.85
N ASP A 121 -6.41 -16.69 -13.04
CA ASP A 121 -6.13 -18.10 -13.25
C ASP A 121 -4.75 -18.27 -13.87
N MET A 122 -3.81 -18.79 -13.09
CA MET A 122 -2.41 -18.89 -13.44
C MET A 122 -2.06 -20.35 -13.78
N SER A 123 -1.02 -20.50 -14.59
CA SER A 123 -0.49 -21.82 -14.91
C SER A 123 0.28 -22.45 -13.75
N ASN A 124 0.45 -23.77 -13.78
CA ASN A 124 0.99 -24.56 -12.66
C ASN A 124 2.43 -24.21 -12.26
N GLU A 125 3.22 -23.61 -13.15
CA GLU A 125 4.63 -23.26 -12.90
C GLU A 125 4.79 -22.30 -11.69
N LEU A 126 3.74 -21.54 -11.35
CA LEU A 126 3.75 -20.70 -10.16
C LEU A 126 3.90 -21.53 -8.86
N THR A 127 3.38 -22.76 -8.84
CA THR A 127 3.46 -23.67 -7.67
C THR A 127 4.81 -24.36 -7.52
N GLU A 128 5.70 -24.26 -8.49
CA GLU A 128 7.07 -24.76 -8.38
C GLU A 128 7.93 -23.91 -7.46
N LEU A 129 7.50 -22.67 -7.22
CA LEU A 129 8.14 -21.80 -6.25
C LEU A 129 7.80 -22.20 -4.82
N THR A 130 8.76 -22.03 -3.92
CA THR A 130 8.59 -22.32 -2.49
C THR A 130 9.22 -21.23 -1.62
N GLY A 131 8.80 -21.18 -0.35
CA GLY A 131 9.40 -20.31 0.66
C GLY A 131 9.34 -18.83 0.29
N ALA A 132 10.47 -18.13 0.48
CA ALA A 132 10.55 -16.68 0.25
C ALA A 132 10.34 -16.28 -1.22
N SER A 133 10.77 -17.10 -2.18
CA SER A 133 10.58 -16.82 -3.61
C SER A 133 9.10 -16.83 -3.99
N LEU A 134 8.34 -17.82 -3.50
CA LEU A 134 6.88 -17.85 -3.69
C LEU A 134 6.21 -16.62 -3.06
N SER A 135 6.58 -16.29 -1.82
CA SER A 135 6.00 -15.12 -1.13
C SER A 135 6.26 -13.82 -1.89
N LYS A 136 7.46 -13.65 -2.45
CA LYS A 136 7.81 -12.45 -3.23
C LYS A 136 7.11 -12.44 -4.60
N ALA A 137 6.97 -13.58 -5.26
CA ALA A 137 6.21 -13.68 -6.51
C ALA A 137 4.71 -13.37 -6.29
N LEU A 138 4.11 -13.94 -5.23
CA LEU A 138 2.71 -13.62 -4.87
C LEU A 138 2.55 -12.14 -4.51
N ALA A 139 3.50 -11.56 -3.77
CA ALA A 139 3.49 -10.14 -3.47
C ALA A 139 3.54 -9.27 -4.74
N GLN A 140 4.40 -9.60 -5.71
CA GLN A 140 4.43 -8.89 -7.01
C GLN A 140 3.06 -8.88 -7.68
N ILE A 141 2.40 -10.04 -7.74
CA ILE A 141 1.07 -10.18 -8.33
C ILE A 141 0.03 -9.36 -7.55
N VAL A 142 0.02 -9.49 -6.22
CA VAL A 142 -0.98 -8.84 -5.36
C VAL A 142 -0.83 -7.33 -5.36
N PHE A 143 0.40 -6.79 -5.24
CA PHE A 143 0.64 -5.35 -5.27
C PHE A 143 0.33 -4.75 -6.64
N THR A 144 0.71 -5.42 -7.72
CA THR A 144 0.37 -4.98 -9.10
C THR A 144 -1.14 -4.99 -9.34
N ALA A 145 -1.83 -6.06 -8.92
CA ALA A 145 -3.28 -6.14 -9.08
C ALA A 145 -4.03 -5.08 -8.25
N ALA A 146 -3.47 -4.67 -7.10
CA ALA A 146 -4.05 -3.63 -6.25
C ALA A 146 -3.95 -2.21 -6.85
N GLU A 147 -3.13 -2.01 -7.89
CA GLU A 147 -3.11 -0.75 -8.67
C GLU A 147 -4.34 -0.61 -9.59
N ILE A 148 -5.04 -1.72 -9.87
CA ILE A 148 -6.26 -1.71 -10.67
C ILE A 148 -7.40 -1.07 -9.87
N ASP A 149 -8.03 -0.06 -10.43
CA ASP A 149 -9.12 0.67 -9.79
C ASP A 149 -10.19 -0.24 -9.21
N GLY A 150 -10.48 -0.07 -7.91
CA GLY A 150 -11.49 -0.80 -7.17
C GLY A 150 -11.10 -2.23 -6.79
N VAL A 151 -9.86 -2.67 -7.02
CA VAL A 151 -9.33 -3.95 -6.55
C VAL A 151 -8.64 -3.76 -5.20
N SER A 152 -9.00 -4.57 -4.21
CA SER A 152 -8.35 -4.59 -2.89
C SER A 152 -7.88 -5.99 -2.51
N ARG A 153 -8.31 -7.02 -3.23
CA ARG A 153 -7.94 -8.43 -3.02
C ARG A 153 -7.81 -9.18 -4.33
N VAL A 154 -7.03 -10.24 -4.30
CA VAL A 154 -6.76 -11.08 -5.46
C VAL A 154 -7.00 -12.54 -5.13
N GLN A 155 -7.86 -13.21 -5.88
CA GLN A 155 -8.03 -14.66 -5.84
C GLN A 155 -7.21 -15.28 -6.95
N ILE A 156 -6.17 -16.01 -6.57
CA ILE A 156 -5.31 -16.72 -7.53
C ILE A 156 -5.69 -18.19 -7.54
N THR A 157 -6.05 -18.71 -8.71
CA THR A 157 -6.28 -20.14 -8.97
C THR A 157 -5.17 -20.68 -9.85
N ILE A 158 -4.98 -22.00 -9.84
CA ILE A 158 -4.04 -22.72 -10.67
C ILE A 158 -4.82 -23.73 -11.50
N ASP A 159 -4.74 -23.62 -12.83
CA ASP A 159 -5.50 -24.47 -13.77
C ASP A 159 -6.98 -24.58 -13.36
N GLY A 160 -7.60 -23.44 -13.02
CA GLY A 160 -8.99 -23.34 -12.58
C GLY A 160 -9.28 -23.86 -11.18
N ARG A 161 -8.27 -24.27 -10.41
CA ARG A 161 -8.43 -24.84 -9.07
C ARG A 161 -7.97 -23.88 -7.98
N THR A 162 -8.75 -23.78 -6.91
CA THR A 162 -8.34 -23.06 -5.72
C THR A 162 -7.20 -23.81 -5.04
N VAL A 163 -6.11 -23.10 -4.74
CA VAL A 163 -4.95 -23.60 -4.01
C VAL A 163 -4.74 -22.79 -2.73
N SER A 164 -4.00 -23.36 -1.80
CA SER A 164 -3.65 -22.69 -0.55
C SER A 164 -2.33 -21.94 -0.69
N TRP A 165 -2.35 -20.63 -0.44
CA TRP A 165 -1.18 -19.77 -0.56
C TRP A 165 -0.56 -19.45 0.81
N ALA A 166 0.75 -19.55 0.90
CA ALA A 166 1.50 -19.18 2.10
C ALA A 166 1.54 -17.65 2.27
N ARG A 167 1.39 -17.21 3.51
CA ARG A 167 1.55 -15.81 3.92
C ARG A 167 2.71 -15.70 4.91
N PRO A 168 3.62 -14.71 4.78
CA PRO A 168 4.81 -14.61 5.63
C PRO A 168 4.55 -14.62 7.13
N ASN A 169 3.50 -13.93 7.57
CA ASN A 169 3.20 -13.73 9.00
C ASN A 169 1.92 -14.43 9.47
N SER A 170 1.35 -15.29 8.63
CA SER A 170 0.09 -15.99 8.92
C SER A 170 0.14 -17.39 8.32
N GLY A 171 -0.74 -18.26 8.76
CA GLY A 171 -0.88 -19.57 8.14
C GLY A 171 -1.33 -19.49 6.68
N PRO A 172 -1.21 -20.60 5.92
CA PRO A 172 -1.68 -20.66 4.55
C PRO A 172 -3.19 -20.42 4.47
N THR A 173 -3.65 -19.84 3.35
CA THR A 173 -5.06 -19.52 3.13
C THR A 173 -5.50 -19.84 1.71
N THR A 174 -6.78 -20.14 1.55
CA THR A 174 -7.49 -20.21 0.26
C THR A 174 -8.31 -18.95 -0.01
N ASP A 175 -8.36 -18.03 0.95
CA ASP A 175 -9.06 -16.76 0.81
C ASP A 175 -8.32 -15.81 -0.14
N PRO A 176 -9.01 -14.83 -0.73
CA PRO A 176 -8.38 -13.81 -1.55
C PRO A 176 -7.30 -13.05 -0.79
N LEU A 177 -6.12 -12.94 -1.40
CA LEU A 177 -4.94 -12.27 -0.87
C LEU A 177 -5.05 -10.74 -0.98
N SER A 178 -4.40 -10.04 -0.08
CA SER A 178 -4.31 -8.57 -0.05
C SER A 178 -2.87 -8.10 0.16
N VAL A 179 -2.61 -6.82 -0.06
CA VAL A 179 -1.30 -6.21 0.22
C VAL A 179 -0.87 -6.36 1.67
N TYR A 180 -1.82 -6.49 2.60
CA TYR A 180 -1.56 -6.69 4.03
C TYR A 180 -1.05 -8.09 4.38
N ASP A 181 -1.20 -9.06 3.48
CA ASP A 181 -0.67 -10.41 3.66
C ASP A 181 0.85 -10.48 3.42
N TYR A 182 1.43 -9.44 2.81
CA TYR A 182 2.85 -9.35 2.44
C TYR A 182 3.53 -8.08 2.99
N PRO A 183 3.45 -7.81 4.31
CA PRO A 183 4.07 -6.64 4.89
C PRO A 183 5.60 -6.69 4.74
N ALA A 184 6.22 -5.52 4.67
CA ALA A 184 7.68 -5.34 4.55
C ALA A 184 8.34 -5.93 3.28
N LEU A 185 7.57 -6.27 2.25
CA LEU A 185 8.12 -6.69 0.96
C LEU A 185 8.23 -5.56 -0.06
N VAL A 186 7.61 -4.41 0.20
CA VAL A 186 7.70 -3.21 -0.64
C VAL A 186 8.66 -2.22 -0.01
N GLU A 187 9.51 -1.60 -0.84
CA GLU A 187 10.32 -0.48 -0.40
C GLU A 187 9.43 0.65 0.12
N ASN A 188 9.62 0.98 1.39
CA ASN A 188 8.90 2.08 1.98
C ASN A 188 9.59 3.38 1.57
N SER A 189 8.92 4.21 0.78
CA SER A 189 9.43 5.53 0.39
C SER A 189 9.36 6.57 1.52
N GLN A 190 8.86 6.20 2.70
CA GLN A 190 8.93 7.07 3.86
C GLN A 190 10.38 7.14 4.34
N PRO A 191 10.96 8.35 4.48
CA PRO A 191 12.25 8.50 5.13
C PRO A 191 12.16 7.90 6.55
N ASP A 192 13.20 7.21 6.96
CA ASP A 192 13.34 6.75 8.34
C ASP A 192 13.04 7.94 9.27
N PHE A 193 12.15 7.74 10.22
CA PHE A 193 11.90 8.76 11.23
C PHE A 193 13.24 9.14 11.83
N PRO A 194 13.60 10.45 11.89
CA PRO A 194 14.82 10.86 12.54
C PRO A 194 14.81 10.28 13.95
N ALA A 195 15.88 9.57 14.30
CA ALA A 195 16.03 9.03 15.64
C ALA A 195 15.76 10.16 16.64
N LEU A 196 14.84 9.95 17.57
CA LEU A 196 14.63 10.89 18.65
C LEU A 196 15.98 11.17 19.30
N PRO A 197 16.36 12.45 19.51
CA PRO A 197 17.60 12.74 20.21
C PRO A 197 17.57 11.98 21.53
N ALA A 198 18.62 11.19 21.79
CA ALA A 198 18.78 10.53 23.07
C ALA A 198 18.65 11.61 24.16
N GLY A 199 17.67 11.45 25.03
CA GLY A 199 17.20 12.45 25.96
C GLY A 199 18.34 13.12 26.70
N ALA A 200 18.24 14.45 26.80
CA ALA A 200 19.06 15.27 27.66
C ALA A 200 18.65 15.06 29.12
#